data_6ebf5fb4353e7d93199b6d8be6d58067
#
_entry.id   6ebf5fb4353e7d93199b6d8be6d58067
#
_cell.length_a   1.000
_cell.length_b   1.000
_cell.length_c   1.000
_cell.angle_alpha   90.00
_cell.angle_beta   90.00
_cell.angle_gamma   90.00
#
_symmetry.space_group_name_H-M   'P 1'
#
loop_
_entity.id
_entity.type
_entity.pdbx_description
1 polymer ?
#
loop_
_entity_poly.entity_id
_entity_poly.type
_entity_poly.pdbx_seq_one_letter_code
_entity_poly.pdbx_strand_id
1 'polypeptide(L)' 'MNREDATEVLRAFVLDGGLSIAFMRAFEEPDMWGLLLVDIARHAARAYAREANYSEDEALNRIVE' A
#
# COMPACT_ATOMS: atom_id res chain seq x y z
N MET A 1 17.60 8.58 2.06
CA MET A 1 17.02 8.50 0.70
C MET A 1 16.86 9.89 0.13
N ASN A 2 17.30 10.09 -1.08
CA ASN A 2 17.18 11.37 -1.74
C ASN A 2 15.82 11.49 -2.44
N ARG A 3 14.98 12.41 -1.98
CA ARG A 3 13.63 12.56 -2.52
C ARG A 3 13.60 13.09 -3.95
N GLU A 4 14.69 13.72 -4.39
CA GLU A 4 14.75 14.23 -5.77
C GLU A 4 14.73 13.11 -6.80
N ASP A 5 15.16 11.90 -6.41
CA ASP A 5 15.16 10.74 -7.29
C ASP A 5 13.90 9.90 -7.20
N ALA A 6 12.95 10.31 -6.37
CA ALA A 6 11.73 9.54 -6.18
C ALA A 6 10.65 10.00 -7.15
N THR A 7 9.85 9.04 -7.61
CA THR A 7 8.69 9.32 -8.46
C THR A 7 7.43 8.89 -7.73
N GLU A 8 6.47 9.78 -7.62
CA GLU A 8 5.18 9.44 -7.02
C GLU A 8 4.39 8.58 -8.00
N VAL A 9 3.96 7.41 -7.57
CA VAL A 9 3.20 6.49 -8.42
C VAL A 9 1.76 6.33 -8.00
N LEU A 10 1.44 6.67 -6.75
CA LEU A 10 0.11 6.47 -6.20
C LEU A 10 -0.18 7.52 -5.15
N ARG A 11 -1.39 8.06 -5.18
CA ARG A 11 -1.90 8.96 -4.16
C ARG A 11 -3.29 8.49 -3.76
N ALA A 12 -3.51 8.27 -2.47
CA ALA A 12 -4.79 7.74 -1.98
C ALA A 12 -5.30 8.58 -0.81
N PHE A 13 -6.59 8.86 -0.81
CA PHE A 13 -7.25 9.65 0.23
C PHE A 13 -8.57 8.99 0.62
N VAL A 14 -8.92 9.11 1.90
CA VAL A 14 -10.24 8.72 2.38
C VAL A 14 -11.03 10.00 2.62
N LEU A 15 -12.13 10.17 1.87
CA LEU A 15 -12.98 11.35 1.94
C LEU A 15 -14.41 10.92 2.13
N ASP A 16 -15.06 11.40 3.18
CA ASP A 16 -16.48 11.13 3.44
C ASP A 16 -16.83 9.64 3.39
N GLY A 17 -15.94 8.82 3.93
CA GLY A 17 -16.14 7.37 3.95
C GLY A 17 -15.84 6.67 2.64
N GLY A 18 -15.41 7.40 1.62
CA GLY A 18 -15.03 6.82 0.35
C GLY A 18 -13.53 6.89 0.11
N LEU A 19 -13.07 6.14 -0.87
CA LEU A 19 -11.66 6.10 -1.23
C LEU A 19 -11.45 6.82 -2.56
N SER A 20 -10.54 7.77 -2.56
CA SER A 20 -10.14 8.49 -3.77
C SER A 20 -8.69 8.12 -4.09
N ILE A 21 -8.45 7.62 -5.30
CA ILE A 21 -7.14 7.17 -5.71
C ILE A 21 -6.74 7.83 -7.02
N ALA A 22 -5.51 8.33 -7.06
CA ALA A 22 -4.89 8.83 -8.28
C ALA A 22 -3.67 7.98 -8.58
N PHE A 23 -3.60 7.44 -9.78
CA PHE A 23 -2.48 6.63 -10.25
C PHE A 23 -1.64 7.38 -11.25
N MET A 24 -0.35 7.13 -11.20
CA MET A 24 0.54 7.45 -12.30
C MET A 24 0.93 6.14 -12.97
N ARG A 25 0.85 6.06 -14.29
CA ARG A 25 1.29 4.84 -14.99
C ARG A 25 2.81 4.84 -15.06
N ALA A 26 3.43 4.47 -13.94
CA ALA A 26 4.88 4.53 -13.78
C ALA A 26 5.59 3.27 -14.27
N PHE A 27 4.86 2.17 -14.43
CA PHE A 27 5.44 0.90 -14.84
C PHE A 27 4.95 0.52 -16.23
N GLU A 28 5.84 0.00 -17.06
CA GLU A 28 5.46 -0.46 -18.38
C GLU A 28 4.62 -1.72 -18.32
N GLU A 29 4.90 -2.58 -17.36
CA GLU A 29 4.18 -3.84 -17.21
C GLU A 29 3.24 -3.81 -16.03
N PRO A 30 1.97 -4.17 -16.22
CA PRO A 30 1.00 -4.18 -15.12
C PRO A 30 1.41 -5.05 -13.94
N ASP A 31 2.22 -6.07 -14.18
CA ASP A 31 2.68 -7.00 -13.14
C ASP A 31 3.40 -6.27 -12.01
N MET A 32 4.10 -5.20 -12.32
CA MET A 32 4.83 -4.44 -11.32
C MET A 32 3.89 -3.78 -10.31
N TRP A 33 2.68 -3.45 -10.73
CA TRP A 33 1.67 -2.95 -9.82
C TRP A 33 1.29 -3.98 -8.78
N GLY A 34 1.22 -5.26 -9.19
CA GLY A 34 0.93 -6.33 -8.24
C GLY A 34 1.98 -6.43 -7.14
N LEU A 35 3.26 -6.34 -7.51
CA LEU A 35 4.34 -6.35 -6.52
C LEU A 35 4.25 -5.15 -5.57
N LEU A 36 3.98 -3.98 -6.11
CA LEU A 36 3.83 -2.77 -5.29
C LEU A 36 2.70 -2.91 -4.30
N LEU A 37 1.54 -3.39 -4.75
CA LEU A 37 0.37 -3.52 -3.89
C LEU A 37 0.60 -4.54 -2.78
N VAL A 38 1.29 -5.64 -3.07
CA VAL A 38 1.64 -6.62 -2.04
C VAL A 38 2.56 -5.99 -0.99
N ASP A 39 3.54 -5.22 -1.43
CA ASP A 39 4.43 -4.52 -0.49
C ASP A 39 3.67 -3.56 0.40
N ILE A 40 2.73 -2.81 -0.16
CA ILE A 40 1.89 -1.90 0.61
C ILE A 40 1.08 -2.67 1.65
N ALA A 41 0.50 -3.81 1.26
CA ALA A 41 -0.28 -4.63 2.18
C ALA A 41 0.59 -5.13 3.34
N ARG A 42 1.82 -5.53 3.06
CA ARG A 42 2.74 -5.99 4.11
C ARG A 42 3.13 -4.87 5.07
N HIS A 43 3.35 -3.67 4.55
CA HIS A 43 3.65 -2.53 5.41
C HIS A 43 2.47 -2.22 6.32
N ALA A 44 1.26 -2.27 5.80
CA ALA A 44 0.06 -2.05 6.60
C ALA A 44 -0.07 -3.13 7.68
N ALA A 45 0.18 -4.40 7.33
CA ALA A 45 0.11 -5.49 8.28
C ALA A 45 1.10 -5.33 9.43
N ARG A 46 2.31 -4.87 9.13
CA ARG A 46 3.32 -4.61 10.17
C ARG A 46 2.88 -3.48 11.10
N ALA A 47 2.24 -2.47 10.56
CA ALA A 47 1.73 -1.38 11.39
C ALA A 47 0.68 -1.89 12.37
N TYR A 48 -0.24 -2.73 11.92
CA TYR A 48 -1.24 -3.33 12.80
C TYR A 48 -0.60 -4.22 13.85
N ALA A 49 0.44 -4.96 13.48
CA ALA A 49 1.13 -5.84 14.43
C ALA A 49 1.81 -5.04 15.54
N ARG A 50 2.31 -3.85 15.22
CA ARG A 50 2.99 -3.01 16.21
C ARG A 50 2.04 -2.19 17.06
N GLU A 51 0.91 -1.79 16.51
CA GLU A 51 0.07 -0.76 17.12
C GLU A 51 -1.30 -1.24 17.56
N ALA A 52 -1.76 -2.42 17.14
CA ALA A 52 -3.14 -2.83 17.33
C ALA A 52 -3.30 -4.33 17.61
N ASN A 53 -2.59 -4.96 18.36
CA ASN A 53 -2.88 -6.30 18.89
C ASN A 53 -3.16 -7.39 17.85
N TYR A 54 -2.64 -7.25 16.65
CA TYR A 54 -2.70 -8.29 15.62
C TYR A 54 -1.32 -8.92 15.46
N SER A 55 -1.27 -10.19 15.04
CA SER A 55 -0.02 -10.69 14.50
C SER A 55 0.10 -10.19 13.06
N GLU A 56 1.32 -10.15 12.53
CA GLU A 56 1.53 -9.71 11.15
C GLU A 56 0.78 -10.60 10.15
N ASP A 57 0.83 -11.91 10.35
CA ASP A 57 0.15 -12.85 9.46
C ASP A 57 -1.37 -12.67 9.50
N GLU A 58 -1.91 -12.50 10.68
CA GLU A 58 -3.34 -12.29 10.86
C GLU A 58 -3.81 -11.01 10.17
N ALA A 59 -3.06 -9.92 10.38
CA ALA A 59 -3.39 -8.64 9.76
C ALA A 59 -3.28 -8.74 8.24
N LEU A 60 -2.24 -9.37 7.73
CA LEU A 60 -2.06 -9.53 6.29
C LEU A 60 -3.20 -10.32 5.67
N ASN A 61 -3.60 -11.43 6.30
CA ASN A 61 -4.69 -12.23 5.79
C ASN A 61 -6.00 -11.44 5.72
N ARG A 62 -6.25 -10.59 6.70
CA ARG A 62 -7.46 -9.76 6.69
C ARG A 62 -7.42 -8.66 5.64
N ILE A 63 -6.25 -8.11 5.38
CA ILE A 63 -6.10 -7.05 4.37
C ILE A 63 -6.33 -7.60 2.97
N VAL A 64 -5.85 -8.82 2.69
CA VAL A 64 -5.93 -9.38 1.34
C VAL A 64 -7.15 -10.26 1.10
N GLU A 65 -7.98 -10.45 2.09
CA GLU A 65 -9.18 -11.28 2.01
C GLU A 65 -10.22 -10.75 1.05
#